data_a63d3c6e346c39bac1dcec2723b69bff
#
_entry.id   a63d3c6e346c39bac1dcec2723b69bff
#
_cell.length_a   1.000
_cell.length_b   1.000
_cell.length_c   1.000
_cell.angle_alpha   90.00
_cell.angle_beta   90.00
_cell.angle_gamma   90.00
#
_symmetry.space_group_name_H-M   'P 1'
#
loop_
_entity.id
_entity.type
_entity.pdbx_description
1 polymer ?
#
loop_
_entity_poly.entity_id
_entity_poly.type
_entity_poly.pdbx_seq_one_letter_code
_entity_poly.pdbx_strand_id
1 'polypeptide(L)'
;MQSIGIKGIGYYAPENVFTNFDFEKIIDTSDEWIRTRTGITERRFATKEQATSDLACEASLKAIESAKIKKEDIDLIILATVTPDYLAQGAACIVQHKLGLSNIPCFDLNA
;
A
#
# COMPACT_ATOMS: atom_id res chain seq x y z
N MET A 1 2.94 -32.93 2.40
CA MET A 1 2.02 -31.80 2.04
C MET A 1 2.73 -30.50 2.44
N GLN A 2 2.97 -29.60 1.51
CA GLN A 2 3.54 -28.29 1.86
C GLN A 2 2.43 -27.43 2.50
N SER A 3 2.69 -26.90 3.70
CA SER A 3 1.77 -25.98 4.35
C SER A 3 1.94 -24.57 3.80
N ILE A 4 0.83 -23.89 3.50
CA ILE A 4 0.82 -22.47 3.11
C ILE A 4 0.52 -21.67 4.37
N GLY A 5 1.25 -20.58 4.59
CA GLY A 5 1.03 -19.72 5.73
C GLY A 5 1.63 -18.32 5.53
N ILE A 6 1.13 -17.35 6.30
CA ILE A 6 1.65 -16.00 6.36
C ILE A 6 2.91 -16.01 7.22
N LYS A 7 4.05 -15.54 6.67
CA LYS A 7 5.33 -15.48 7.38
C LYS A 7 5.63 -14.11 7.98
N GLY A 8 5.11 -13.05 7.38
CA GLY A 8 5.32 -11.68 7.85
C GLY A 8 4.25 -10.74 7.34
N ILE A 9 4.04 -9.67 8.10
CA ILE A 9 3.10 -8.60 7.75
C ILE A 9 3.81 -7.27 7.94
N GLY A 10 3.59 -6.34 7.03
CA GLY A 10 4.07 -4.98 7.10
C GLY A 10 3.02 -4.01 6.59
N TYR A 11 3.07 -2.79 7.10
CA TYR A 11 2.24 -1.70 6.63
C TYR A 11 3.03 -0.39 6.59
N TYR A 12 2.55 0.52 5.76
CA TYR A 12 3.03 1.89 5.71
C TYR A 12 1.83 2.85 5.70
N ALA A 13 1.89 3.87 6.52
CA ALA A 13 0.94 4.95 6.54
C ALA A 13 1.69 6.27 6.34
N PRO A 14 1.34 7.09 5.34
CA PRO A 14 1.94 8.40 5.13
C PRO A 14 1.82 9.30 6.37
N GLU A 15 2.72 10.28 6.50
CA GLU A 15 2.75 11.16 7.68
C GLU A 15 1.62 12.18 7.70
N ASN A 16 1.11 12.58 6.53
CA ASN A 16 0.03 13.57 6.42
C ASN A 16 -1.27 13.02 6.99
N VAL A 17 -1.68 13.54 8.14
CA VAL A 17 -2.97 13.24 8.77
C VAL A 17 -4.03 14.17 8.21
N PHE A 18 -5.16 13.63 7.80
CA PHE A 18 -6.33 14.35 7.36
C PHE A 18 -7.55 13.93 8.20
N THR A 19 -8.06 14.85 8.99
CA THR A 19 -9.15 14.60 9.92
C THR A 19 -10.51 14.77 9.24
N ASN A 20 -11.58 14.33 9.91
CA ASN A 20 -12.95 14.60 9.46
C ASN A 20 -13.24 16.10 9.41
N PHE A 21 -12.72 16.89 10.35
CA PHE A 21 -12.85 18.36 10.35
C PHE A 21 -12.16 19.03 9.16
N ASP A 22 -11.13 18.41 8.60
CA ASP A 22 -10.52 18.90 7.36
C ASP A 22 -11.42 18.63 6.15
N PHE A 23 -12.16 17.52 6.16
CA PHE A 23 -13.19 17.25 5.14
C PHE A 23 -14.35 18.21 5.18
N GLU A 24 -14.83 18.61 6.36
CA GLU A 24 -15.90 19.61 6.50
C GLU A 24 -15.59 20.94 5.81
N LYS A 25 -14.29 21.26 5.62
CA LYS A 25 -13.86 22.49 4.95
C LYS A 25 -13.95 22.42 3.44
N ILE A 26 -14.01 21.21 2.85
CA ILE A 26 -13.90 21.00 1.41
C ILE A 26 -15.10 20.30 0.78
N ILE A 27 -15.88 19.57 1.56
CA ILE A 27 -17.11 18.90 1.09
C ILE A 27 -18.23 19.04 2.12
N ASP A 28 -19.46 18.90 1.67
CA ASP A 28 -20.65 18.92 2.55
C ASP A 28 -20.77 17.61 3.33
N THR A 29 -20.19 17.58 4.54
CA THR A 29 -20.17 16.44 5.47
C THR A 29 -19.97 16.92 6.89
N SER A 30 -20.00 15.99 7.88
CA SER A 30 -19.64 16.27 9.26
C SER A 30 -18.85 15.14 9.90
N ASP A 31 -18.02 15.45 10.92
CA ASP A 31 -17.32 14.45 11.72
C ASP A 31 -18.31 13.41 12.29
N GLU A 32 -19.45 13.87 12.82
CA GLU A 32 -20.48 12.99 13.34
C GLU A 32 -21.01 12.02 12.28
N TRP A 33 -21.30 12.51 11.06
CA TRP A 33 -21.79 11.69 9.97
C TRP A 33 -20.78 10.63 9.56
N ILE A 34 -19.51 11.01 9.37
CA ILE A 34 -18.44 10.08 8.97
C ILE A 34 -18.22 9.04 10.07
N ARG A 35 -18.08 9.47 11.31
CA ARG A 35 -17.76 8.62 12.45
C ARG A 35 -18.86 7.63 12.77
N THR A 36 -20.13 8.04 12.74
CA THR A 36 -21.25 7.14 13.02
C THR A 36 -21.42 6.04 11.97
N ARG A 37 -21.04 6.31 10.70
CA ARG A 37 -21.17 5.37 9.61
C ARG A 37 -19.94 4.48 9.40
N THR A 38 -18.76 4.97 9.72
CA THR A 38 -17.50 4.31 9.36
C THR A 38 -16.59 4.02 10.55
N GLY A 39 -16.78 4.71 11.68
CA GLY A 39 -15.85 4.70 12.81
C GLY A 39 -14.55 5.47 12.55
N ILE A 40 -14.35 6.03 11.34
CA ILE A 40 -13.10 6.68 10.94
C ILE A 40 -13.09 8.12 11.49
N THR A 41 -12.01 8.50 12.18
CA THR A 41 -11.76 9.85 12.68
C THR A 41 -10.71 10.58 11.86
N GLU A 42 -9.76 9.85 11.29
CA GLU A 42 -8.69 10.40 10.46
C GLU A 42 -8.24 9.39 9.39
N ARG A 43 -7.55 9.84 8.37
CA ARG A 43 -6.86 9.02 7.35
C ARG A 43 -5.53 9.65 7.00
N ARG A 44 -4.72 8.89 6.29
CA ARG A 44 -3.40 9.32 5.85
C ARG A 44 -3.40 9.56 4.35
N PHE A 45 -2.84 10.68 3.94
CA PHE A 45 -2.66 11.00 2.53
C PHE A 45 -1.18 10.95 2.15
N ALA A 46 -0.90 10.35 1.01
CA ALA A 46 0.41 10.42 0.38
C ALA A 46 0.78 11.87 0.06
N THR A 47 2.07 12.17 0.04
CA THR A 47 2.57 13.46 -0.49
C THR A 47 2.43 13.48 -2.01
N LYS A 48 2.67 14.65 -2.63
CA LYS A 48 2.64 14.77 -4.11
C LYS A 48 3.73 13.97 -4.80
N GLU A 49 4.78 13.65 -4.08
CA GLU A 49 5.94 12.88 -4.56
C GLU A 49 5.78 11.37 -4.35
N GLN A 50 4.75 10.95 -3.61
CA GLN A 50 4.48 9.54 -3.31
C GLN A 50 3.36 9.01 -4.20
N ALA A 51 3.61 7.89 -4.84
CA ALA A 51 2.63 7.11 -5.59
C ALA A 51 2.32 5.77 -4.91
N THR A 52 1.41 4.99 -5.44
CA THR A 52 1.01 3.69 -4.91
C THR A 52 2.21 2.75 -4.74
N SER A 53 3.14 2.74 -5.70
CA SER A 53 4.33 1.90 -5.62
C SER A 53 5.28 2.29 -4.48
N ASP A 54 5.34 3.57 -4.09
CA ASP A 54 6.16 4.02 -2.95
C ASP A 54 5.60 3.47 -1.64
N LEU A 55 4.30 3.61 -1.45
CA LEU A 55 3.61 3.09 -0.26
C LEU A 55 3.75 1.56 -0.17
N ALA A 56 3.58 0.87 -1.29
CA ALA A 56 3.71 -0.58 -1.37
C ALA A 56 5.14 -1.05 -1.09
N CYS A 57 6.15 -0.33 -1.59
CA CYS A 57 7.56 -0.64 -1.35
C CYS A 57 7.90 -0.55 0.14
N GLU A 58 7.52 0.54 0.81
CA GLU A 58 7.75 0.73 2.25
C GLU A 58 7.06 -0.36 3.09
N ALA A 59 5.80 -0.69 2.76
CA ALA A 59 5.07 -1.77 3.43
C ALA A 59 5.74 -3.13 3.20
N SER A 60 6.22 -3.40 1.98
CA SER A 60 6.90 -4.65 1.62
C SER A 60 8.22 -4.82 2.38
N LEU A 61 9.02 -3.77 2.51
CA LEU A 61 10.27 -3.82 3.29
C LEU A 61 10.01 -4.22 4.73
N LYS A 62 8.99 -3.65 5.37
CA LYS A 62 8.57 -4.01 6.73
C LYS A 62 8.05 -5.45 6.83
N ALA A 63 7.32 -5.93 5.81
CA ALA A 63 6.83 -7.30 5.77
C ALA A 63 7.99 -8.32 5.65
N ILE A 64 8.99 -8.03 4.82
CA ILE A 64 10.20 -8.84 4.64
C ILE A 64 10.99 -8.91 5.96
N GLU A 65 11.17 -7.76 6.62
CA GLU A 65 11.82 -7.69 7.93
C GLU A 65 11.07 -8.50 9.00
N SER A 66 9.75 -8.34 9.07
CA SER A 66 8.87 -9.10 9.97
C SER A 66 8.94 -10.60 9.73
N ALA A 67 9.02 -11.01 8.45
CA ALA A 67 9.16 -12.41 8.05
C ALA A 67 10.55 -12.99 8.33
N LYS A 68 11.56 -12.15 8.57
CA LYS A 68 12.98 -12.54 8.75
C LYS A 68 13.53 -13.31 7.54
N ILE A 69 13.12 -12.93 6.34
CA ILE A 69 13.62 -13.50 5.08
C ILE A 69 14.49 -12.48 4.36
N LYS A 70 15.21 -12.92 3.33
CA LYS A 70 15.93 -12.03 2.42
C LYS A 70 15.02 -11.61 1.27
N LYS A 71 15.30 -10.47 0.64
CA LYS A 71 14.55 -10.01 -0.54
C LYS A 71 14.63 -11.04 -1.69
N GLU A 72 15.78 -11.67 -1.83
CA GLU A 72 16.06 -12.68 -2.86
C GLU A 72 15.22 -13.97 -2.69
N ASP A 73 14.60 -14.17 -1.53
CA ASP A 73 13.69 -15.30 -1.27
C ASP A 73 12.26 -15.03 -1.80
N ILE A 74 12.03 -13.87 -2.43
CA ILE A 74 10.73 -13.52 -3.03
C ILE A 74 10.65 -14.06 -4.45
N ASP A 75 9.68 -14.91 -4.71
CA ASP A 75 9.46 -15.55 -6.01
C ASP A 75 8.37 -14.90 -6.86
N LEU A 76 7.50 -14.07 -6.26
CA LEU A 76 6.37 -13.45 -6.92
C LEU A 76 5.92 -12.18 -6.18
N ILE A 77 5.56 -11.15 -6.96
CA ILE A 77 4.90 -9.94 -6.44
C ILE A 77 3.49 -9.83 -7.04
N ILE A 78 2.50 -9.71 -6.17
CA ILE A 78 1.12 -9.39 -6.54
C ILE A 78 0.76 -8.08 -5.85
N LEU A 79 0.46 -7.04 -6.62
CA LEU A 79 0.01 -5.74 -6.11
C LEU A 79 -1.47 -5.54 -6.41
N ALA A 80 -2.30 -5.54 -5.37
CA ALA A 80 -3.73 -5.27 -5.50
C ALA A 80 -3.96 -3.76 -5.43
N THR A 81 -4.35 -3.13 -6.54
CA THR A 81 -4.65 -1.70 -6.61
C THR A 81 -5.57 -1.37 -7.77
N VAL A 82 -6.44 -0.37 -7.57
CA VAL A 82 -7.24 0.27 -8.64
C VAL A 82 -6.69 1.65 -9.01
N THR A 83 -5.63 2.09 -8.32
CA THR A 83 -4.97 3.39 -8.52
C THR A 83 -3.47 3.19 -8.74
N PRO A 84 -3.06 2.55 -9.85
CA PRO A 84 -1.65 2.36 -10.15
C PRO A 84 -0.95 3.71 -10.43
N ASP A 85 0.38 3.73 -10.36
CA ASP A 85 1.18 4.91 -10.65
C ASP A 85 0.97 5.43 -12.09
N TYR A 86 0.82 4.50 -13.04
CA TYR A 86 0.60 4.77 -14.46
C TYR A 86 -0.49 3.86 -15.02
N LEU A 87 -1.28 4.37 -15.97
CA LEU A 87 -2.40 3.61 -16.58
C LEU A 87 -1.93 2.40 -17.41
N ALA A 88 -0.76 2.48 -18.03
CA ALA A 88 -0.27 1.46 -18.95
C ALA A 88 0.87 0.60 -18.40
N GLN A 89 1.42 0.93 -17.25
CA GLN A 89 2.53 0.21 -16.64
C GLN A 89 2.09 -0.38 -15.30
N GLY A 90 2.30 -1.69 -15.13
CA GLY A 90 1.99 -2.37 -13.87
C GLY A 90 2.79 -1.81 -12.71
N ALA A 91 2.10 -1.36 -11.65
CA ALA A 91 2.74 -0.82 -10.47
C ALA A 91 3.53 -1.88 -9.69
N ALA A 92 3.18 -3.17 -9.80
CA ALA A 92 3.96 -4.29 -9.27
C ALA A 92 5.38 -4.34 -9.85
N CYS A 93 5.55 -4.02 -11.14
CA CYS A 93 6.87 -3.97 -11.77
C CYS A 93 7.72 -2.80 -11.24
N ILE A 94 7.07 -1.69 -10.89
CA ILE A 94 7.74 -0.55 -10.27
C ILE A 94 8.19 -0.91 -8.83
N VAL A 95 7.33 -1.59 -8.08
CA VAL A 95 7.67 -2.11 -6.73
C VAL A 95 8.84 -3.08 -6.83
N GLN A 96 8.82 -4.02 -7.79
CA GLN A 96 9.92 -4.94 -8.05
C GLN A 96 11.25 -4.20 -8.24
N HIS A 97 11.26 -3.18 -9.11
CA HIS A 97 12.43 -2.37 -9.38
C HIS A 97 12.90 -1.61 -8.12
N LYS A 98 11.98 -0.97 -7.38
CA LYS A 98 12.30 -0.24 -6.15
C LYS A 98 12.86 -1.14 -5.03
N LEU A 99 12.40 -2.38 -4.95
CA LEU A 99 12.93 -3.39 -4.03
C LEU A 99 14.32 -3.91 -4.46
N GLY A 100 14.77 -3.60 -5.67
CA GLY A 100 16.02 -4.11 -6.25
C GLY A 100 15.93 -5.58 -6.65
N LEU A 101 14.72 -6.07 -6.94
CA LEU A 101 14.47 -7.43 -7.39
C LEU A 101 14.44 -7.48 -8.91
N SER A 102 14.89 -8.60 -9.48
CA SER A 102 14.87 -8.86 -10.93
C SER A 102 14.52 -10.32 -11.19
N ASN A 103 14.02 -10.58 -12.40
CA ASN A 103 13.74 -11.94 -12.89
C ASN A 103 12.71 -12.73 -12.07
N ILE A 104 11.79 -12.06 -11.38
CA ILE A 104 10.65 -12.70 -10.75
C ILE A 104 9.35 -12.21 -11.40
N PRO A 105 8.31 -13.06 -11.48
CA PRO A 105 7.00 -12.63 -11.95
C PRO A 105 6.43 -11.51 -11.07
N CYS A 106 5.78 -10.54 -11.70
CA CYS A 106 5.03 -9.50 -10.97
C CYS A 106 3.82 -9.08 -11.81
N PHE A 107 2.70 -8.83 -11.15
CA PHE A 107 1.49 -8.34 -11.81
C PHE A 107 0.58 -7.58 -10.84
N ASP A 108 -0.21 -6.67 -11.39
CA ASP A 108 -1.24 -5.96 -10.67
C ASP A 108 -2.53 -6.81 -10.66
N LEU A 109 -3.19 -6.84 -9.52
CA LEU A 109 -4.54 -7.36 -9.37
C LEU A 109 -5.50 -6.18 -9.23
N ASN A 110 -6.31 -5.98 -10.24
CA ASN A 110 -7.31 -4.92 -10.28
C ASN A 110 -8.70 -5.55 -10.07
N ALA A 111 -9.17 -5.59 -8.82
CA ALA A 111 -10.42 -6.22 -8.43
C ALA A 111 -11.23 -5.31 -7.50
#